data_437fe63e4c3181769a20253cbee0d6eb
#
_entry.id   437fe63e4c3181769a20253cbee0d6eb
#
_cell.length_a   1.000
_cell.length_b   1.000
_cell.length_c   1.000
_cell.angle_alpha   90.00
_cell.angle_beta   90.00
_cell.angle_gamma   90.00
#
_symmetry.space_group_name_H-M   'P 1'
#
loop_
_entity.id
_entity.type
_entity.pdbx_description
1 polymer ?
#
loop_
_entity_poly.entity_id
_entity_poly.type
_entity_poly.pdbx_seq_one_letter_code
_entity_poly.pdbx_strand_id
1 'polypeptide(L)'
;LGEAFLDAVGVPGPAIGHLNMFLGHSDTGKTTALVKAAVXAQNKGVLPVFIITEQKWSFDHARTMGFECEEVVDEETGELDWDGFFLFNNNFEYIEQITDYINELLDAQEKGELEYDLLFLWDSVGSVPCKMTFDGKGGKQHNAATLADKIGMGINQRIAGSRKATSKYENTLLIVNQPWVELPDNPFGQPKIKAKGGEAIWLNSSLVFLFGNQKNAGTNKIAAVKDKRKVKFAVRTKISVMKNHINGLGYEDGKIIVTPHGFLAGKESTEEKKSIXXYKGEQAEYWKKVIGTDGDYKLEEVKEV
;
A
#
# COMPACT_ATOMS: atom_id res chain seq x y z
N LEU A 1 -0.51 -11.42 1.44
CA LEU A 1 -1.54 -10.50 1.95
C LEU A 1 -2.63 -11.24 2.74
N GLY A 2 -2.40 -12.48 3.05
CA GLY A 2 -3.32 -13.27 3.85
C GLY A 2 -4.17 -14.23 3.03
N GLU A 3 -4.83 -15.15 3.74
CA GLU A 3 -5.58 -16.23 3.11
C GLU A 3 -6.79 -15.71 2.31
N ALA A 4 -7.49 -14.72 2.87
CA ALA A 4 -8.67 -14.16 2.19
C ALA A 4 -8.28 -13.51 0.84
N PHE A 5 -7.13 -12.84 0.81
CA PHE A 5 -6.62 -12.23 -0.42
C PHE A 5 -6.23 -13.32 -1.44
N LEU A 6 -5.49 -14.34 -1.00
CA LEU A 6 -5.09 -15.45 -1.88
C LEU A 6 -6.31 -16.15 -2.47
N ASP A 7 -7.29 -16.46 -1.62
CA ASP A 7 -8.51 -17.17 -2.06
C ASP A 7 -9.30 -16.35 -3.08
N ALA A 8 -9.36 -15.03 -2.88
CA ALA A 8 -10.12 -14.16 -3.77
C ALA A 8 -9.41 -13.90 -5.10
N VAL A 9 -8.09 -13.73 -5.06
CA VAL A 9 -7.33 -13.20 -6.21
C VAL A 9 -6.53 -14.28 -6.95
N GLY A 10 -6.10 -15.32 -6.23
CA GLY A 10 -5.25 -16.37 -6.79
C GLY A 10 -3.77 -16.09 -6.74
N VAL A 11 -3.39 -14.86 -6.35
CA VAL A 11 -1.99 -14.44 -6.18
C VAL A 11 -1.85 -13.98 -4.74
N PRO A 12 -0.87 -14.51 -3.97
CA PRO A 12 -0.82 -14.22 -2.53
C PRO A 12 -0.41 -12.79 -2.18
N GLY A 13 0.28 -12.10 -3.09
CA GLY A 13 0.75 -10.75 -2.82
C GLY A 13 1.91 -10.37 -3.71
N PRO A 14 2.69 -9.36 -3.32
CA PRO A 14 3.82 -8.88 -4.12
C PRO A 14 4.87 -9.97 -4.34
N ALA A 15 5.51 -9.93 -5.51
CA ALA A 15 6.58 -10.86 -5.87
C ALA A 15 7.89 -10.39 -5.24
N ILE A 16 8.51 -11.27 -4.47
CA ILE A 16 9.82 -11.01 -3.84
C ILE A 16 10.87 -10.82 -4.92
N GLY A 17 11.74 -9.82 -4.76
CA GLY A 17 12.83 -9.56 -5.70
C GLY A 17 12.41 -8.73 -6.91
N HIS A 18 11.20 -8.20 -6.91
CA HIS A 18 10.65 -7.48 -8.05
C HIS A 18 10.13 -6.11 -7.65
N LEU A 19 9.87 -5.29 -8.65
CA LEU A 19 9.08 -4.06 -8.52
C LEU A 19 7.61 -4.45 -8.68
N ASN A 20 6.81 -4.10 -7.68
CA ASN A 20 5.36 -4.38 -7.64
C ASN A 20 4.58 -3.09 -7.48
N MET A 21 3.34 -3.06 -7.97
CA MET A 21 2.49 -1.88 -7.82
C MET A 21 1.08 -2.25 -7.36
N PHE A 22 0.59 -1.52 -6.35
CA PHE A 22 -0.81 -1.49 -5.97
C PHE A 22 -1.41 -0.22 -6.55
N LEU A 23 -2.32 -0.38 -7.50
CA LEU A 23 -2.93 0.72 -8.24
C LEU A 23 -4.41 0.81 -7.86
N GLY A 24 -4.92 2.01 -7.64
CA GLY A 24 -6.34 2.21 -7.32
C GLY A 24 -6.64 3.61 -6.86
N HIS A 25 -7.91 3.98 -6.92
CA HIS A 25 -8.39 5.25 -6.38
C HIS A 25 -8.34 5.22 -4.85
N SER A 26 -8.62 6.36 -4.23
CA SER A 26 -8.60 6.48 -2.76
C SER A 26 -9.62 5.52 -2.12
N ASP A 27 -9.27 5.04 -0.94
CA ASP A 27 -10.15 4.23 -0.08
C ASP A 27 -10.54 2.88 -0.69
N THR A 28 -9.64 2.27 -1.45
CA THR A 28 -9.89 0.97 -2.06
C THR A 28 -9.14 -0.19 -1.38
N GLY A 29 -8.31 0.12 -0.37
CA GLY A 29 -7.60 -0.91 0.39
C GLY A 29 -6.11 -1.03 0.09
N LYS A 30 -5.54 -0.10 -0.68
CA LYS A 30 -4.11 -0.15 -1.04
C LYS A 30 -3.20 -0.04 0.18
N THR A 31 -3.49 0.89 1.08
CA THR A 31 -2.70 1.07 2.31
C THR A 31 -2.83 -0.15 3.22
N THR A 32 -4.03 -0.72 3.34
CA THR A 32 -4.24 -1.97 4.07
C THR A 32 -3.35 -3.08 3.50
N ALA A 33 -3.33 -3.22 2.18
CA ALA A 33 -2.50 -4.22 1.51
C ALA A 33 -1.01 -3.95 1.77
N LEU A 34 -0.60 -2.70 1.75
CA LEU A 34 0.80 -2.33 2.03
C LEU A 34 1.20 -2.72 3.46
N VAL A 35 0.34 -2.43 4.43
CA VAL A 35 0.60 -2.82 5.83
C VAL A 35 0.64 -4.34 5.98
N LYS A 36 -0.27 -5.06 5.33
CA LYS A 36 -0.27 -6.54 5.37
C LYS A 36 1.02 -7.11 4.76
N ALA A 37 1.54 -6.49 3.72
CA ALA A 37 2.84 -6.88 3.15
C ALA A 37 3.96 -6.66 4.17
N ALA A 38 3.93 -5.56 4.91
CA ALA A 38 4.92 -5.27 5.96
C ALA A 38 4.85 -6.30 7.08
N VAL A 39 3.66 -6.71 7.47
CA VAL A 39 3.47 -7.77 8.47
C VAL A 39 4.12 -9.10 8.00
N UNK A 40 3.95 -9.34 6.94
CA UNK A 40 4.51 -10.40 6.38
C UNK A 40 5.93 -10.37 6.34
N ALA A 41 6.43 -9.31 6.03
CA ALA A 41 7.88 -9.14 6.01
C ALA A 41 8.47 -9.34 7.40
N GLN A 42 7.89 -8.71 8.41
CA GLN A 42 8.35 -8.88 9.79
C GLN A 42 8.38 -10.35 10.21
N ASN A 43 7.34 -11.10 9.88
CA ASN A 43 7.24 -12.52 10.23
C ASN A 43 8.33 -13.38 9.58
N LYS A 44 8.88 -12.92 8.46
CA LYS A 44 9.91 -13.64 7.71
C LYS A 44 11.33 -13.11 7.95
N GLY A 45 11.47 -12.11 8.81
CA GLY A 45 12.78 -11.50 9.05
C GLY A 45 13.25 -10.60 7.92
N VAL A 46 12.33 -10.15 7.06
CA VAL A 46 12.59 -9.16 6.01
C VAL A 46 12.30 -7.78 6.61
N LEU A 47 13.25 -6.86 6.48
CA LEU A 47 13.11 -5.53 7.08
C LEU A 47 12.17 -4.65 6.24
N PRO A 48 11.00 -4.29 6.74
CA PRO A 48 10.14 -3.34 6.02
C PRO A 48 10.70 -1.93 6.16
N VAL A 49 10.77 -1.24 5.02
CA VAL A 49 11.28 0.14 4.94
C VAL A 49 10.15 1.00 4.38
N PHE A 50 9.51 1.78 5.24
CA PHE A 50 8.40 2.64 4.85
C PHE A 50 8.91 3.97 4.30
N ILE A 51 8.42 4.31 3.11
CA ILE A 51 8.64 5.60 2.45
C ILE A 51 7.24 6.20 2.27
N ILE A 52 6.87 7.06 3.23
CA ILE A 52 5.50 7.58 3.31
C ILE A 52 5.52 9.05 2.90
N THR A 53 4.96 9.33 1.74
CA THR A 53 4.90 10.68 1.19
C THR A 53 3.50 11.29 1.33
N GLU A 54 2.51 10.48 1.72
CA GLU A 54 1.18 10.97 2.08
C GLU A 54 1.10 11.11 3.61
N GLN A 55 0.50 12.19 4.09
CA GLN A 55 0.47 12.53 5.53
C GLN A 55 -0.73 11.88 6.23
N LYS A 56 -0.91 10.57 6.03
CA LYS A 56 -2.07 9.83 6.57
C LYS A 56 -1.68 8.55 7.32
N TRP A 57 -0.40 8.36 7.60
CA TRP A 57 0.08 7.15 8.26
C TRP A 57 -0.31 7.11 9.72
N SER A 58 -0.73 5.94 10.20
CA SER A 58 -1.03 5.69 11.61
C SER A 58 -0.43 4.34 12.02
N PHE A 59 0.52 4.39 12.96
CA PHE A 59 1.09 3.18 13.55
C PHE A 59 0.05 2.41 14.37
N ASP A 60 -0.85 3.12 15.06
CA ASP A 60 -1.94 2.47 15.79
C ASP A 60 -2.82 1.63 14.86
N HIS A 61 -3.14 2.19 13.69
CA HIS A 61 -3.92 1.46 12.69
C HIS A 61 -3.14 0.25 12.17
N ALA A 62 -1.84 0.41 11.92
CA ALA A 62 -0.99 -0.70 11.46
C ALA A 62 -0.96 -1.83 12.50
N ARG A 63 -0.90 -1.49 13.80
CA ARG A 63 -0.92 -2.48 14.88
C ARG A 63 -2.21 -3.30 14.88
N THR A 64 -3.34 -2.70 14.55
CA THR A 64 -4.61 -3.45 14.48
C THR A 64 -4.60 -4.51 13.39
N MET A 65 -3.70 -4.39 12.42
CA MET A 65 -3.54 -5.38 11.34
C MET A 65 -2.43 -6.39 11.62
N GLY A 66 -1.79 -6.31 12.79
CA GLY A 66 -0.74 -7.24 13.19
C GLY A 66 0.68 -6.73 13.01
N PHE A 67 0.85 -5.47 12.60
CA PHE A 67 2.20 -4.89 12.47
C PHE A 67 2.81 -4.70 13.86
N GLU A 68 4.01 -5.22 14.06
CA GLU A 68 4.68 -5.16 15.37
C GLU A 68 5.46 -3.86 15.52
N CYS A 69 5.03 -3.03 16.45
CA CYS A 69 5.72 -1.78 16.80
C CYS A 69 5.33 -1.38 18.21
N GLU A 70 6.19 -0.63 18.86
CA GLU A 70 5.99 -0.15 20.22
C GLU A 70 6.14 1.36 20.29
N GLU A 71 5.24 1.99 21.03
CA GLU A 71 5.33 3.41 21.32
C GLU A 71 6.41 3.64 22.37
N VAL A 72 7.34 4.52 22.08
CA VAL A 72 8.43 4.87 22.99
C VAL A 72 8.45 6.38 23.24
N VAL A 73 8.88 6.78 24.43
CA VAL A 73 8.98 8.18 24.80
C VAL A 73 10.47 8.55 24.84
N ASP A 74 10.83 9.59 24.10
CA ASP A 74 12.18 10.13 24.15
C ASP A 74 12.38 10.77 25.53
N GLU A 75 13.35 10.29 26.29
CA GLU A 75 13.60 10.75 27.66
C GLU A 75 14.04 12.21 27.75
N GLU A 76 14.68 12.71 26.68
CA GLU A 76 15.17 14.10 26.68
C GLU A 76 14.10 15.10 26.25
N THR A 77 13.32 14.76 25.21
CA THR A 77 12.34 15.69 24.63
C THR A 77 10.92 15.45 25.11
N GLY A 78 10.61 14.25 25.62
CA GLY A 78 9.26 13.86 25.99
C GLY A 78 8.38 13.52 24.78
N GLU A 79 8.95 13.52 23.59
CA GLU A 79 8.20 13.23 22.37
C GLU A 79 7.95 11.73 22.23
N LEU A 80 6.78 11.39 21.69
CA LEU A 80 6.42 10.02 21.37
C LEU A 80 7.00 9.64 20.01
N ASP A 81 7.54 8.43 19.93
CA ASP A 81 8.05 7.87 18.70
C ASP A 81 7.69 6.38 18.65
N TRP A 82 7.99 5.71 17.56
CA TRP A 82 7.68 4.30 17.36
C TRP A 82 8.95 3.52 17.09
N ASP A 83 9.05 2.35 17.70
CA ASP A 83 10.21 1.47 17.58
C ASP A 83 9.76 0.06 17.20
N GLY A 84 10.67 -0.70 16.59
CA GLY A 84 10.42 -2.07 16.19
C GLY A 84 11.31 -2.48 15.03
N PHE A 85 11.01 -3.66 14.47
CA PHE A 85 11.73 -4.19 13.32
C PHE A 85 11.18 -3.57 12.04
N PHE A 86 11.58 -2.34 11.76
CA PHE A 86 11.22 -1.58 10.57
C PHE A 86 12.06 -0.30 10.49
N LEU A 87 12.10 0.30 9.31
CA LEU A 87 12.56 1.68 9.12
C LEU A 87 11.40 2.50 8.59
N PHE A 88 11.31 3.75 9.01
CA PHE A 88 10.22 4.65 8.63
C PHE A 88 10.78 6.02 8.31
N ASN A 89 10.42 6.54 7.13
CA ASN A 89 10.80 7.89 6.74
C ASN A 89 9.63 8.54 6.00
N ASN A 90 9.13 9.65 6.54
CA ASN A 90 8.08 10.45 5.91
C ASN A 90 8.57 11.88 5.60
N ASN A 91 9.88 12.09 5.56
CA ASN A 91 10.47 13.42 5.46
C ASN A 91 11.11 13.61 4.07
N PHE A 92 10.26 13.58 3.04
CA PHE A 92 10.68 13.73 1.64
C PHE A 92 9.99 14.93 1.01
N GLU A 93 10.75 15.74 0.28
CA GLU A 93 10.24 16.89 -0.46
C GLU A 93 10.19 16.63 -1.97
N TYR A 94 11.08 15.76 -2.48
CA TYR A 94 11.12 15.43 -3.91
C TYR A 94 11.69 14.03 -4.16
N ILE A 95 11.45 13.54 -5.35
CA ILE A 95 11.71 12.14 -5.78
C ILE A 95 13.18 11.74 -5.56
N GLU A 96 14.12 12.63 -5.86
CA GLU A 96 15.55 12.32 -5.75
C GLU A 96 15.96 11.99 -4.32
N GLN A 97 15.31 12.60 -3.32
CA GLN A 97 15.56 12.26 -1.91
C GLN A 97 15.12 10.81 -1.61
N ILE A 98 14.03 10.37 -2.21
CA ILE A 98 13.52 8.99 -2.04
C ILE A 98 14.51 8.00 -2.64
N THR A 99 14.97 8.26 -3.85
CA THR A 99 15.92 7.37 -4.53
C THR A 99 17.27 7.35 -3.83
N ASP A 100 17.72 8.48 -3.30
CA ASP A 100 18.94 8.55 -2.50
C ASP A 100 18.80 7.70 -1.24
N TYR A 101 17.66 7.79 -0.56
CA TYR A 101 17.38 7.01 0.65
C TYR A 101 17.42 5.50 0.35
N ILE A 102 16.75 5.06 -0.72
CA ILE A 102 16.76 3.65 -1.12
C ILE A 102 18.19 3.21 -1.43
N ASN A 103 18.93 3.99 -2.21
CA ASN A 103 20.31 3.65 -2.59
C ASN A 103 21.23 3.60 -1.37
N GLU A 104 21.08 4.52 -0.42
CA GLU A 104 21.87 4.50 0.82
C GLU A 104 21.66 3.20 1.60
N LEU A 105 20.42 2.73 1.68
CA LEU A 105 20.12 1.48 2.39
C LEU A 105 20.68 0.26 1.62
N LEU A 106 20.57 0.25 0.30
CA LEU A 106 21.15 -0.81 -0.52
C LEU A 106 22.68 -0.82 -0.41
N ASP A 107 23.30 0.36 -0.37
CA ASP A 107 24.75 0.47 -0.17
C ASP A 107 25.16 -0.05 1.20
N ALA A 108 24.42 0.29 2.25
CA ALA A 108 24.66 -0.22 3.62
C ALA A 108 24.55 -1.73 3.66
N GLN A 109 23.57 -2.30 2.95
CA GLN A 109 23.40 -3.75 2.85
C GLN A 109 24.61 -4.40 2.16
N GLU A 110 25.09 -3.82 1.07
CA GLU A 110 26.27 -4.34 0.33
C GLU A 110 27.55 -4.28 1.18
N LYS A 111 27.66 -3.28 2.06
CA LYS A 111 28.82 -3.12 2.96
C LYS A 111 28.74 -4.02 4.20
N GLY A 112 27.63 -4.72 4.39
CA GLY A 112 27.42 -5.56 5.57
C GLY A 112 26.97 -4.80 6.81
N GLU A 113 26.60 -3.54 6.66
CA GLU A 113 26.10 -2.72 7.78
C GLU A 113 24.61 -2.95 8.05
N LEU A 114 23.90 -3.53 7.10
CA LEU A 114 22.48 -3.81 7.17
C LEU A 114 22.26 -5.25 6.68
N GLU A 115 22.10 -6.17 7.59
CA GLU A 115 22.15 -7.61 7.31
C GLU A 115 20.77 -8.24 7.18
N TYR A 116 19.89 -7.63 6.36
CA TYR A 116 18.53 -8.11 6.12
C TYR A 116 18.17 -7.99 4.65
N ASP A 117 17.31 -8.87 4.17
CA ASP A 117 16.53 -8.61 2.96
C ASP A 117 15.64 -7.40 3.23
N LEU A 118 15.44 -6.54 2.23
CA LEU A 118 14.66 -5.31 2.40
C LEU A 118 13.37 -5.37 1.58
N LEU A 119 12.29 -4.92 2.19
CA LEU A 119 11.03 -4.64 1.49
C LEU A 119 10.77 -3.15 1.57
N PHE A 120 10.98 -2.45 0.46
CA PHE A 120 10.66 -1.02 0.36
C PHE A 120 9.18 -0.86 0.06
N LEU A 121 8.53 0.01 0.83
CA LEU A 121 7.07 0.24 0.80
C LEU A 121 6.84 1.75 0.59
N TRP A 122 6.55 2.14 -0.64
CA TRP A 122 6.39 3.56 -1.01
C TRP A 122 4.91 3.89 -1.20
N ASP A 123 4.37 4.74 -0.33
CA ASP A 123 2.97 5.22 -0.39
C ASP A 123 3.01 6.76 -0.39
N SER A 124 2.85 7.43 -1.49
CA SER A 124 2.56 6.93 -2.82
C SER A 124 3.32 7.72 -3.89
N VAL A 125 3.42 7.13 -5.07
CA VAL A 125 3.99 7.81 -6.24
C VAL A 125 3.04 8.95 -6.65
N GLY A 126 3.61 10.08 -7.03
CA GLY A 126 2.85 11.23 -7.47
C GLY A 126 2.52 12.23 -6.38
N SER A 127 2.80 11.88 -5.11
CA SER A 127 2.59 12.81 -4.00
C SER A 127 3.74 13.78 -3.78
N VAL A 128 4.92 13.52 -4.40
CA VAL A 128 6.02 14.48 -4.38
C VAL A 128 6.55 14.67 -5.81
N PRO A 129 7.04 15.89 -6.14
CA PRO A 129 7.60 16.17 -7.47
C PRO A 129 9.08 15.78 -7.56
N CYS A 130 9.67 15.89 -8.73
CA CYS A 130 11.14 15.88 -8.85
C CYS A 130 11.70 17.20 -8.35
N LYS A 131 13.02 17.25 -8.10
CA LYS A 131 13.68 18.45 -7.57
C LYS A 131 13.50 19.66 -8.48
N MET A 132 13.61 19.47 -9.79
CA MET A 132 13.43 20.56 -10.76
C MET A 132 12.03 21.19 -10.63
N THR A 133 10.98 20.36 -10.52
CA THR A 133 9.61 20.85 -10.34
C THR A 133 9.43 21.50 -8.95
N PHE A 134 10.02 20.92 -7.93
CA PHE A 134 10.00 21.46 -6.58
C PHE A 134 10.61 22.86 -6.52
N ASP A 135 11.69 23.07 -7.27
CA ASP A 135 12.38 24.36 -7.36
C ASP A 135 11.67 25.37 -8.29
N GLY A 136 10.52 24.98 -8.86
CA GLY A 136 9.73 25.86 -9.72
C GLY A 136 10.22 25.96 -11.17
N LYS A 137 11.09 25.04 -11.59
CA LYS A 137 11.72 25.07 -12.93
C LYS A 137 11.23 23.96 -13.87
N GLY A 138 10.30 23.11 -13.42
CA GLY A 138 9.85 21.98 -14.19
C GLY A 138 8.34 21.75 -14.10
N GLY A 139 7.88 20.62 -14.60
CA GLY A 139 6.47 20.24 -14.62
C GLY A 139 6.29 18.73 -14.64
N LYS A 140 5.08 18.29 -14.96
CA LYS A 140 4.71 16.86 -14.92
C LYS A 140 5.64 15.97 -15.76
N GLN A 141 6.06 16.43 -16.91
CA GLN A 141 6.95 15.65 -17.78
C GLN A 141 8.32 15.44 -17.14
N HIS A 142 8.78 16.38 -16.34
CA HIS A 142 10.05 16.24 -15.62
C HIS A 142 9.92 15.22 -14.49
N ASN A 143 8.78 15.19 -13.82
CA ASN A 143 8.50 14.17 -12.78
C ASN A 143 8.51 12.77 -13.39
N ALA A 144 7.85 12.58 -14.52
CA ALA A 144 7.81 11.29 -15.22
C ALA A 144 9.20 10.87 -15.70
N ALA A 145 9.99 11.81 -16.25
CA ALA A 145 11.35 11.53 -16.69
C ALA A 145 12.25 11.12 -15.52
N THR A 146 12.13 11.80 -14.38
CA THR A 146 12.89 11.47 -13.17
C THR A 146 12.54 10.08 -12.66
N LEU A 147 11.24 9.73 -12.62
CA LEU A 147 10.81 8.40 -12.22
C LEU A 147 11.34 7.33 -13.18
N ALA A 148 11.32 7.60 -14.48
CA ALA A 148 11.88 6.67 -15.47
C ALA A 148 13.38 6.43 -15.25
N ASP A 149 14.13 7.49 -15.04
CA ASP A 149 15.57 7.40 -14.85
C ASP A 149 15.94 6.77 -13.49
N LYS A 150 15.40 7.33 -12.40
CA LYS A 150 15.82 6.96 -11.04
C LYS A 150 15.22 5.64 -10.58
N ILE A 151 13.95 5.40 -10.85
CA ILE A 151 13.27 4.17 -10.41
C ILE A 151 13.33 3.11 -11.49
N GLY A 152 12.88 3.43 -12.72
CA GLY A 152 12.79 2.46 -13.81
C GLY A 152 14.15 1.89 -14.19
N MET A 153 15.14 2.75 -14.39
CA MET A 153 16.48 2.31 -14.78
C MET A 153 17.42 2.11 -13.59
N GLY A 154 17.36 2.96 -12.59
CA GLY A 154 18.27 2.91 -11.45
C GLY A 154 17.90 1.86 -10.41
N ILE A 155 16.88 2.16 -9.62
CA ILE A 155 16.50 1.30 -8.48
C ILE A 155 16.05 -0.07 -8.96
N ASN A 156 15.26 -0.14 -10.03
CA ASN A 156 14.75 -1.42 -10.54
C ASN A 156 15.88 -2.36 -10.96
N GLN A 157 16.99 -1.84 -11.53
CA GLN A 157 18.15 -2.66 -11.85
C GLN A 157 18.79 -3.26 -10.59
N ARG A 158 18.88 -2.50 -9.51
CA ARG A 158 19.42 -3.01 -8.23
C ARG A 158 18.49 -4.05 -7.62
N ILE A 159 17.18 -3.84 -7.69
CA ILE A 159 16.18 -4.83 -7.22
C ILE A 159 16.33 -6.11 -8.04
N ALA A 160 16.37 -6.00 -9.38
CA ALA A 160 16.55 -7.16 -10.27
C ALA A 160 17.87 -7.88 -9.99
N GLY A 161 18.93 -7.11 -9.76
CA GLY A 161 20.26 -7.67 -9.44
C GLY A 161 20.26 -8.48 -8.15
N SER A 162 19.39 -8.15 -7.20
CA SER A 162 19.32 -8.87 -5.93
C SER A 162 18.76 -10.29 -6.07
N ARG A 163 18.13 -10.63 -7.21
CA ARG A 163 17.64 -11.98 -7.47
C ARG A 163 18.73 -12.96 -7.94
N LYS A 164 19.91 -12.46 -8.25
CA LYS A 164 21.02 -13.32 -8.72
C LYS A 164 21.45 -14.29 -7.63
N ALA A 165 21.82 -15.50 -8.03
CA ALA A 165 22.27 -16.53 -7.08
C ALA A 165 23.51 -16.10 -6.27
N THR A 166 24.29 -15.16 -6.79
CA THR A 166 25.47 -14.61 -6.11
C THR A 166 25.14 -13.52 -5.11
N SER A 167 23.92 -13.00 -5.11
CA SER A 167 23.50 -11.96 -4.17
C SER A 167 23.20 -12.57 -2.80
N LYS A 168 23.74 -11.96 -1.75
CA LYS A 168 23.50 -12.40 -0.37
C LYS A 168 22.07 -12.07 0.08
N TYR A 169 21.49 -10.99 -0.45
CA TYR A 169 20.18 -10.48 -0.05
C TYR A 169 19.28 -10.30 -1.26
N GLU A 170 17.98 -10.48 -1.05
CA GLU A 170 16.97 -10.28 -2.08
C GLU A 170 16.05 -9.14 -1.65
N ASN A 171 15.91 -8.13 -2.49
CA ASN A 171 15.19 -6.90 -2.16
C ASN A 171 13.96 -6.74 -3.03
N THR A 172 12.92 -6.14 -2.47
CA THR A 172 11.61 -5.96 -3.12
C THR A 172 11.19 -4.51 -3.00
N LEU A 173 10.60 -3.97 -4.06
CA LEU A 173 10.02 -2.63 -4.04
C LEU A 173 8.52 -2.74 -4.33
N LEU A 174 7.71 -2.23 -3.40
CA LEU A 174 6.26 -2.18 -3.52
C LEU A 174 5.82 -0.72 -3.54
N ILE A 175 5.17 -0.32 -4.61
CA ILE A 175 4.73 1.05 -4.83
C ILE A 175 3.20 1.10 -4.80
N VAL A 176 2.66 2.04 -4.02
CA VAL A 176 1.24 2.37 -4.05
C VAL A 176 1.06 3.56 -5.00
N ASN A 177 0.06 3.48 -5.87
CA ASN A 177 -0.16 4.50 -6.90
C ASN A 177 -1.63 4.67 -7.18
N GLN A 178 -1.98 5.82 -7.77
CA GLN A 178 -3.36 6.12 -8.18
C GLN A 178 -3.42 6.18 -9.70
N PRO A 179 -4.51 5.67 -10.31
CA PRO A 179 -4.71 5.83 -11.75
C PRO A 179 -5.20 7.24 -12.05
N TRP A 180 -4.96 7.67 -13.28
CA TRP A 180 -5.66 8.81 -13.83
C TRP A 180 -6.17 8.46 -15.22
N VAL A 181 -7.24 9.11 -15.62
CA VAL A 181 -7.91 8.83 -16.89
C VAL A 181 -7.49 9.90 -17.90
N GLU A 182 -6.90 9.44 -18.99
CA GLU A 182 -6.60 10.29 -20.13
C GLU A 182 -7.81 10.27 -21.06
N LEU A 183 -8.44 11.41 -21.22
CA LEU A 183 -9.60 11.51 -22.10
C LEU A 183 -9.14 11.36 -23.55
N PRO A 184 -9.92 10.64 -24.36
CA PRO A 184 -9.55 10.49 -25.77
C PRO A 184 -9.72 11.81 -26.53
N ASP A 185 -8.87 12.00 -27.53
CA ASP A 185 -8.98 13.15 -28.44
C ASP A 185 -10.28 13.12 -29.25
N ASN A 186 -10.80 11.92 -29.47
CA ASN A 186 -12.04 11.68 -30.17
C ASN A 186 -13.17 11.43 -29.14
N PRO A 187 -14.31 12.17 -29.24
CA PRO A 187 -15.41 11.97 -28.28
C PRO A 187 -15.96 10.54 -28.20
N PHE A 188 -15.77 9.75 -29.25
CA PHE A 188 -16.23 8.36 -29.29
C PHE A 188 -15.15 7.36 -28.87
N GLY A 189 -13.95 7.84 -28.56
CA GLY A 189 -12.85 6.98 -28.15
C GLY A 189 -13.00 6.50 -26.70
N GLN A 190 -12.32 5.41 -26.38
CA GLN A 190 -12.29 4.91 -25.00
C GLN A 190 -11.22 5.63 -24.21
N PRO A 191 -11.53 6.07 -22.98
CA PRO A 191 -10.51 6.67 -22.11
C PRO A 191 -9.38 5.67 -21.83
N LYS A 192 -8.16 6.16 -21.84
CA LYS A 192 -6.99 5.37 -21.46
C LYS A 192 -6.71 5.57 -19.97
N ILE A 193 -6.43 4.48 -19.30
CA ILE A 193 -6.10 4.50 -17.87
C ILE A 193 -4.58 4.43 -17.75
N LYS A 194 -4.02 5.38 -17.02
CA LYS A 194 -2.58 5.46 -16.78
C LYS A 194 -2.30 5.53 -15.28
N ALA A 195 -1.16 5.00 -14.91
CA ALA A 195 -0.64 5.16 -13.54
C ALA A 195 0.02 6.55 -13.44
N LYS A 196 -0.11 7.19 -12.30
CA LYS A 196 0.59 8.43 -12.04
C LYS A 196 2.11 8.18 -12.09
N GLY A 197 2.87 9.16 -12.54
CA GLY A 197 4.31 9.04 -12.66
C GLY A 197 4.78 8.53 -14.01
N GLY A 198 3.87 8.34 -14.97
CA GLY A 198 4.21 7.97 -16.33
C GLY A 198 4.30 6.46 -16.53
N GLU A 199 4.69 6.08 -17.74
CA GLU A 199 4.69 4.68 -18.16
C GLU A 199 5.82 3.83 -17.56
N ALA A 200 6.92 4.47 -17.16
CA ALA A 200 8.10 3.73 -16.70
C ALA A 200 7.82 2.85 -15.48
N ILE A 201 7.03 3.35 -14.53
CA ILE A 201 6.67 2.58 -13.33
C ILE A 201 5.84 1.36 -13.73
N TRP A 202 4.87 1.55 -14.63
CA TRP A 202 4.06 0.45 -15.15
C TRP A 202 4.92 -0.58 -15.89
N LEU A 203 5.77 -0.12 -16.81
CA LEU A 203 6.58 -1.01 -17.64
C LEU A 203 7.57 -1.85 -16.82
N ASN A 204 8.11 -1.26 -15.76
CA ASN A 204 9.10 -1.94 -14.92
C ASN A 204 8.47 -2.76 -13.78
N SER A 205 7.17 -2.61 -13.52
CA SER A 205 6.48 -3.43 -12.52
C SER A 205 6.28 -4.83 -13.06
N SER A 206 6.68 -5.83 -12.29
CA SER A 206 6.49 -7.24 -12.67
C SER A 206 5.08 -7.73 -12.35
N LEU A 207 4.46 -7.16 -11.33
CA LEU A 207 3.14 -7.55 -10.85
C LEU A 207 2.38 -6.29 -10.45
N VAL A 208 1.18 -6.13 -11.02
CA VAL A 208 0.33 -4.97 -10.75
C VAL A 208 -1.06 -5.45 -10.33
N PHE A 209 -1.49 -5.02 -9.15
CA PHE A 209 -2.85 -5.27 -8.65
C PHE A 209 -3.65 -3.97 -8.76
N LEU A 210 -4.84 -4.05 -9.36
CA LEU A 210 -5.78 -2.93 -9.38
C LEU A 210 -6.83 -3.14 -8.29
N PHE A 211 -6.97 -2.16 -7.41
CA PHE A 211 -7.95 -2.15 -6.31
C PHE A 211 -9.13 -1.28 -6.76
N GLY A 212 -10.28 -1.91 -6.93
CA GLY A 212 -11.48 -1.23 -7.39
C GLY A 212 -11.55 -1.19 -8.92
N ASN A 213 -12.18 -0.18 -9.46
CA ASN A 213 -12.31 0.04 -10.90
C ASN A 213 -11.27 1.03 -11.40
N GLN A 214 -11.03 0.99 -12.69
CA GLN A 214 -10.08 1.92 -13.30
C GLN A 214 -10.59 3.37 -13.30
N LYS A 215 -11.87 3.57 -13.54
CA LYS A 215 -12.45 4.92 -13.66
C LYS A 215 -12.82 5.54 -12.33
N ASN A 216 -13.12 4.72 -11.33
CA ASN A 216 -13.55 5.19 -10.00
C ASN A 216 -13.19 4.15 -8.95
N ALA A 217 -13.48 4.43 -7.69
CA ALA A 217 -13.18 3.50 -6.61
C ALA A 217 -13.90 2.15 -6.79
N GLY A 218 -15.15 2.19 -7.27
CA GLY A 218 -15.91 0.97 -7.53
C GLY A 218 -16.09 0.09 -6.31
N THR A 219 -16.14 0.70 -5.12
CA THR A 219 -16.26 -0.03 -3.87
C THR A 219 -17.68 0.05 -3.34
N ASN A 220 -18.13 -1.03 -2.71
CA ASN A 220 -19.40 -1.05 -1.96
C ASN A 220 -19.07 -0.92 -0.49
N LYS A 221 -19.62 0.10 0.15
CA LYS A 221 -19.37 0.37 1.56
C LYS A 221 -20.29 -0.46 2.41
N ILE A 222 -19.73 -1.08 3.44
CA ILE A 222 -20.47 -1.89 4.41
C ILE A 222 -20.68 -1.03 5.64
N ALA A 223 -21.92 -0.95 6.11
CA ALA A 223 -22.29 -0.05 7.17
C ALA A 223 -23.04 -0.77 8.28
N ALA A 224 -22.97 -0.21 9.47
CA ALA A 224 -23.81 -0.58 10.60
C ALA A 224 -24.60 0.64 11.05
N VAL A 225 -25.68 0.43 11.74
CA VAL A 225 -26.55 1.49 12.25
C VAL A 225 -26.43 1.55 13.77
N LYS A 226 -26.20 2.73 14.31
CA LYS A 226 -26.23 3.00 15.73
C LYS A 226 -26.99 4.30 15.97
N ASP A 227 -27.96 4.27 16.83
CA ASP A 227 -28.75 5.46 17.21
C ASP A 227 -29.30 6.20 15.99
N LYS A 228 -29.82 5.41 15.02
CA LYS A 228 -30.36 5.89 13.75
C LYS A 228 -29.32 6.52 12.82
N ARG A 229 -28.04 6.45 13.16
CA ARG A 229 -26.94 6.92 12.31
C ARG A 229 -26.25 5.75 11.63
N LYS A 230 -25.95 5.93 10.37
CA LYS A 230 -25.29 4.93 9.54
C LYS A 230 -23.78 5.17 9.59
N VAL A 231 -23.04 4.15 10.00
CA VAL A 231 -21.58 4.20 10.09
C VAL A 231 -20.98 3.21 9.10
N LYS A 232 -20.20 3.69 8.17
CA LYS A 232 -19.53 2.85 7.18
C LYS A 232 -18.17 2.44 7.76
N PHE A 233 -17.97 1.15 8.00
CA PHE A 233 -16.76 0.66 8.67
C PHE A 233 -15.92 -0.29 7.83
N ALA A 234 -16.39 -0.71 6.67
CA ALA A 234 -15.65 -1.59 5.77
C ALA A 234 -16.05 -1.32 4.33
N VAL A 235 -15.24 -1.79 3.39
CA VAL A 235 -15.56 -1.69 1.97
C VAL A 235 -15.34 -3.03 1.29
N ARG A 236 -16.25 -3.40 0.39
CA ARG A 236 -16.04 -4.52 -0.53
C ARG A 236 -15.36 -3.98 -1.78
N THR A 237 -14.20 -4.54 -2.10
CA THR A 237 -13.35 -4.04 -3.19
C THR A 237 -13.06 -5.18 -4.17
N LYS A 238 -13.16 -4.88 -5.45
CA LYS A 238 -12.71 -5.78 -6.51
C LYS A 238 -11.19 -5.67 -6.62
N ILE A 239 -10.50 -6.80 -6.79
CA ILE A 239 -9.06 -6.84 -7.04
C ILE A 239 -8.83 -7.52 -8.39
N SER A 240 -8.08 -6.86 -9.25
CA SER A 240 -7.70 -7.39 -10.56
C SER A 240 -6.18 -7.50 -10.64
N VAL A 241 -5.68 -8.62 -11.19
CA VAL A 241 -4.25 -8.72 -11.51
C VAL A 241 -4.08 -8.16 -12.93
N MET A 242 -3.67 -6.90 -13.00
CA MET A 242 -3.59 -6.17 -14.27
C MET A 242 -2.36 -6.55 -15.07
N LYS A 243 -1.29 -6.99 -14.41
CA LYS A 243 -0.04 -7.34 -15.05
C LYS A 243 0.62 -8.42 -14.23
N ASN A 244 1.08 -9.49 -14.91
CA ASN A 244 1.79 -10.59 -14.26
C ASN A 244 2.90 -11.07 -15.19
N HIS A 245 4.10 -10.53 -14.99
CA HIS A 245 5.31 -10.97 -15.69
C HIS A 245 6.13 -11.97 -14.87
N ILE A 246 5.54 -12.50 -13.79
CA ILE A 246 6.21 -13.54 -12.98
C ILE A 246 6.06 -14.90 -13.66
N ASN A 247 4.82 -15.27 -14.00
CA ASN A 247 4.57 -16.54 -14.69
C ASN A 247 3.63 -16.41 -15.89
N GLY A 248 3.16 -15.22 -16.21
CA GLY A 248 2.34 -14.94 -17.36
C GLY A 248 0.90 -15.40 -17.29
N LEU A 249 0.46 -15.93 -16.14
CA LEU A 249 -0.92 -16.42 -16.00
C LEU A 249 -1.89 -15.26 -15.81
N GLY A 250 -3.09 -15.41 -16.37
CA GLY A 250 -4.20 -14.49 -16.14
C GLY A 250 -5.08 -15.00 -15.00
N TYR A 251 -5.60 -14.09 -14.22
CA TYR A 251 -6.46 -14.40 -13.07
C TYR A 251 -7.77 -13.65 -13.18
N GLU A 252 -8.86 -14.32 -12.84
CA GLU A 252 -10.17 -13.67 -12.75
C GLU A 252 -10.19 -12.66 -11.61
N ASP A 253 -10.95 -11.59 -11.77
CA ASP A 253 -11.12 -10.59 -10.72
C ASP A 253 -11.74 -11.24 -9.47
N GLY A 254 -11.22 -10.89 -8.31
CA GLY A 254 -11.76 -11.33 -7.04
C GLY A 254 -12.35 -10.17 -6.26
N LYS A 255 -13.12 -10.50 -5.24
CA LYS A 255 -13.68 -9.50 -4.32
C LYS A 255 -13.24 -9.81 -2.90
N ILE A 256 -12.84 -8.77 -2.18
CA ILE A 256 -12.47 -8.88 -0.76
C ILE A 256 -13.18 -7.77 0.02
N ILE A 257 -13.28 -7.97 1.31
CA ILE A 257 -13.76 -6.94 2.23
C ILE A 257 -12.54 -6.37 2.94
N VAL A 258 -12.39 -5.06 2.86
CA VAL A 258 -11.30 -4.32 3.51
C VAL A 258 -11.85 -3.75 4.82
N THR A 259 -11.24 -4.13 5.93
CA THR A 259 -11.63 -3.67 7.27
C THR A 259 -10.44 -2.99 7.94
N PRO A 260 -10.64 -2.32 9.08
CA PRO A 260 -9.50 -1.78 9.84
C PRO A 260 -8.52 -2.85 10.35
N HIS A 261 -8.93 -4.13 10.35
CA HIS A 261 -8.08 -5.23 10.81
C HIS A 261 -7.49 -6.06 9.67
N GLY A 262 -7.70 -5.65 8.42
CA GLY A 262 -7.19 -6.35 7.26
C GLY A 262 -8.30 -6.85 6.35
N PHE A 263 -8.01 -7.94 5.63
CA PHE A 263 -8.91 -8.45 4.60
C PHE A 263 -9.77 -9.60 5.10
N LEU A 264 -11.04 -9.61 4.65
CA LEU A 264 -11.97 -10.72 4.85
C LEU A 264 -12.45 -11.19 3.48
N ALA A 265 -12.96 -12.43 3.43
CA ALA A 265 -13.54 -13.00 2.22
C ALA A 265 -14.68 -12.09 1.72
N GLY A 266 -14.74 -11.89 0.40
CA GLY A 266 -15.69 -10.98 -0.21
C GLY A 266 -17.01 -11.62 -0.65
N LYS A 267 -17.24 -12.88 -0.28
CA LYS A 267 -18.47 -13.61 -0.66
C LYS A 267 -19.63 -13.28 0.30
N GLU A 268 -20.81 -13.15 -0.26
CA GLU A 268 -22.02 -12.92 0.54
C GLU A 268 -22.52 -14.22 1.14
N SER A 269 -22.07 -14.51 2.35
CA SER A 269 -22.51 -15.69 3.09
C SER A 269 -22.92 -15.28 4.51
N THR A 270 -23.66 -16.14 5.17
CA THR A 270 -24.02 -15.92 6.56
C THR A 270 -22.78 -15.84 7.45
N GLU A 271 -21.77 -16.64 7.15
CA GLU A 271 -20.51 -16.65 7.90
C GLU A 271 -19.74 -15.34 7.71
N GLU A 272 -19.72 -14.83 6.47
CA GLU A 272 -19.09 -13.55 6.17
C GLU A 272 -19.76 -12.41 6.96
N LYS A 273 -21.10 -12.39 6.97
CA LYS A 273 -21.85 -11.38 7.74
C LYS A 273 -21.57 -11.47 9.23
N LYS A 274 -21.44 -12.68 9.76
CA LYS A 274 -21.07 -12.89 11.17
C LYS A 274 -19.66 -12.38 11.45
N SER A 275 -18.73 -12.64 10.55
CA SER A 275 -17.33 -12.16 10.67
C SER A 275 -17.28 -10.64 10.71
N ILE A 276 -18.05 -10.00 9.87
CA ILE A 276 -18.13 -8.55 9.84
C ILE A 276 -18.61 -7.99 11.16
N UNK A 277 -19.47 -8.67 11.64
CA UNK A 277 -20.01 -8.29 12.82
C UNK A 277 -19.09 -8.36 13.96
N UNK A 278 -18.47 -9.06 13.85
CA UNK A 278 -17.51 -9.24 14.77
C UNK A 278 -16.71 -8.04 15.02
N TYR A 279 -16.57 -7.38 14.12
CA TYR A 279 -15.78 -6.17 14.24
C TYR A 279 -16.48 -5.03 15.00
N LYS A 280 -17.68 -5.23 15.44
CA LYS A 280 -18.44 -4.17 16.15
C LYS A 280 -17.72 -3.65 17.39
N GLY A 281 -17.31 -4.56 18.27
CA GLY A 281 -16.61 -4.20 19.51
C GLY A 281 -15.26 -3.58 19.24
N GLU A 282 -14.53 -4.14 18.29
CA GLU A 282 -13.20 -3.66 17.90
C GLU A 282 -13.28 -2.25 17.31
N GLN A 283 -14.32 -1.95 16.57
CA GLN A 283 -14.53 -0.60 16.04
C GLN A 283 -14.76 0.40 17.18
N ALA A 284 -15.53 0.01 18.20
CA ALA A 284 -15.78 0.88 19.34
C ALA A 284 -14.47 1.21 20.09
N GLU A 285 -13.64 0.20 20.32
CA GLU A 285 -12.35 0.38 21.01
C GLU A 285 -11.41 1.26 20.17
N TYR A 286 -11.36 1.02 18.88
CA TYR A 286 -10.55 1.83 17.97
C TYR A 286 -10.95 3.30 18.05
N TRP A 287 -12.25 3.60 17.98
CA TRP A 287 -12.71 4.99 18.00
C TRP A 287 -12.49 5.65 19.36
N LYS A 288 -12.64 4.90 20.47
CA LYS A 288 -12.29 5.41 21.80
C LYS A 288 -10.85 5.90 21.83
N LYS A 289 -9.94 5.10 21.30
CA LYS A 289 -8.51 5.45 21.26
C LYS A 289 -8.25 6.67 20.37
N VAL A 290 -8.81 6.68 19.17
CA VAL A 290 -8.53 7.72 18.17
C VAL A 290 -9.06 9.09 18.58
N ILE A 291 -10.29 9.14 19.13
CA ILE A 291 -10.92 10.42 19.49
C ILE A 291 -10.84 10.75 20.99
N GLY A 292 -10.31 9.82 21.79
CA GLY A 292 -10.09 10.07 23.22
C GLY A 292 -11.37 10.19 24.03
N THR A 293 -12.46 9.55 23.60
CA THR A 293 -13.73 9.59 24.33
C THR A 293 -14.07 8.21 24.89
N ASP A 294 -14.78 8.20 26.01
CA ASP A 294 -15.26 6.98 26.66
C ASP A 294 -16.67 6.59 26.20
N GLY A 295 -17.15 7.20 25.13
CA GLY A 295 -18.49 6.92 24.63
C GLY A 295 -18.66 5.47 24.19
N ASP A 296 -19.75 4.85 24.64
CA ASP A 296 -20.12 3.51 24.19
C ASP A 296 -20.55 3.57 22.72
N TYR A 297 -19.74 3.01 21.87
CA TYR A 297 -20.01 2.99 20.44
C TYR A 297 -20.32 1.55 20.03
N LYS A 298 -21.61 1.20 20.09
CA LYS A 298 -22.09 -0.13 19.73
C LYS A 298 -22.83 -0.08 18.39
N LEU A 299 -22.39 -0.89 17.46
CA LEU A 299 -23.06 -1.00 16.17
C LEU A 299 -24.21 -2.00 16.31
N GLU A 300 -25.43 -1.56 16.00
CA GLU A 300 -26.65 -2.37 16.19
C GLU A 300 -26.92 -3.32 15.04
N GLU A 301 -26.63 -2.90 13.84
CA GLU A 301 -26.99 -3.66 12.64
C GLU A 301 -25.93 -3.44 11.55
N VAL A 302 -25.61 -4.49 10.82
CA VAL A 302 -24.67 -4.44 9.70
C VAL A 302 -25.46 -4.50 8.38
N LYS A 303 -25.24 -3.54 7.51
CA LYS A 303 -25.89 -3.48 6.20
C LYS A 303 -24.88 -3.07 5.12
N GLU A 304 -25.03 -3.63 3.93
CA GLU A 304 -24.29 -3.18 2.75
C GLU A 304 -24.90 -1.88 2.25
N VAL A 305 -24.05 -1.00 1.70
CA VAL A 305 -24.46 0.29 1.17
C VAL A 305 -24.08 0.38 -0.30
#